data_1b749d399e85d1d880757852839cca24
#
_entry.id   1b749d399e85d1d880757852839cca24
#
_cell.length_a   1.000
_cell.length_b   1.000
_cell.length_c   1.000
_cell.angle_alpha   90.00
_cell.angle_beta   90.00
_cell.angle_gamma   90.00
#
_symmetry.space_group_name_H-M   'P 1'
#
loop_
_entity.id
_entity.type
_entity.pdbx_description
1 polymer ?
#
loop_
_entity_poly.entity_id
_entity_poly.type
_entity_poly.pdbx_seq_one_letter_code
_entity_poly.pdbx_strand_id
1 'polypeptide(L)'
;MTSDSVGLHGLWVDLLMPLDANLDIHHAKLYTHIQTLAVKGIAGIVLFGPSGEGDAFSCDERIDAIRQLLDRGISAKDMAIHAAFPTLRDSLKLIEQAHAMGVKCFIIHPAFNNRDATDAGMVAFFSHLAQQLKGQDLLLYLASDPCAGAHDLNNRVISQLLAQHRDQFEGLIDQSHNASHTLDWMRAFEEKLSILTTQDMNAKVMANLGVHTGISSYANVIPALMIRTIMSNQASKRSVTGEAIDVDGQLLMAFDQMIMSMPAVPALKYLLSIQYRDPDWNRVRPPLSLLNSSTHDKLLKDFQKFNASAAP
;
A
#
# COMPACT_ATOMS: atom_id res chain seq x y z
N MET A 1 -27.76 6.70 -3.19
CA MET A 1 -26.86 7.37 -4.12
C MET A 1 -25.66 7.77 -3.29
N THR A 2 -24.66 6.90 -3.21
CA THR A 2 -23.36 7.23 -2.63
C THR A 2 -22.66 8.13 -3.63
N SER A 3 -22.21 9.30 -3.17
CA SER A 3 -21.42 10.23 -3.98
C SER A 3 -20.27 9.44 -4.62
N ASP A 4 -20.07 9.59 -5.93
CA ASP A 4 -18.86 9.15 -6.62
C ASP A 4 -17.70 9.97 -6.03
N SER A 5 -17.20 9.53 -4.87
CA SER A 5 -15.99 10.12 -4.28
C SER A 5 -14.82 9.67 -5.15
N VAL A 6 -14.24 10.63 -5.82
CA VAL A 6 -13.04 10.47 -6.63
C VAL A 6 -11.86 10.24 -5.68
N GLY A 7 -11.04 9.21 -5.89
CA GLY A 7 -9.85 8.95 -5.09
C GLY A 7 -9.86 7.64 -4.28
N LEU A 8 -8.81 7.41 -3.52
CA LEU A 8 -8.66 6.23 -2.67
C LEU A 8 -9.52 6.37 -1.41
N HIS A 9 -10.48 5.46 -1.22
CA HIS A 9 -11.34 5.39 -0.04
C HIS A 9 -11.42 3.96 0.50
N GLY A 10 -11.52 3.82 1.82
CA GLY A 10 -11.58 2.51 2.47
C GLY A 10 -10.22 1.79 2.51
N LEU A 11 -10.25 0.46 2.59
CA LEU A 11 -9.05 -0.36 2.67
C LEU A 11 -8.54 -0.76 1.29
N TRP A 12 -7.36 -0.29 0.94
CA TRP A 12 -6.59 -0.72 -0.23
C TRP A 12 -5.50 -1.69 0.20
N VAL A 13 -5.24 -2.70 -0.60
CA VAL A 13 -4.23 -3.72 -0.27
C VAL A 13 -2.98 -3.49 -1.10
N ASP A 14 -1.83 -3.23 -0.43
CA ASP A 14 -0.51 -3.29 -1.08
C ASP A 14 -0.21 -4.75 -1.39
N LEU A 15 -0.47 -5.14 -2.64
CA LEU A 15 -0.69 -6.52 -3.05
C LEU A 15 0.62 -7.29 -3.13
N LEU A 16 0.71 -8.40 -2.40
CA LEU A 16 1.82 -9.34 -2.52
C LEU A 16 1.79 -10.03 -3.89
N MET A 17 2.94 -10.13 -4.54
CA MET A 17 3.07 -10.66 -5.89
C MET A 17 3.42 -12.16 -5.87
N PRO A 18 2.53 -13.06 -6.31
CA PRO A 18 2.85 -14.48 -6.42
C PRO A 18 3.79 -14.73 -7.60
N LEU A 19 4.79 -15.57 -7.39
CA LEU A 19 5.79 -15.90 -8.40
C LEU A 19 5.73 -17.37 -8.79
N ASP A 20 6.04 -17.65 -10.05
CA ASP A 20 6.24 -19.01 -10.56
C ASP A 20 7.67 -19.54 -10.29
N ALA A 21 8.01 -20.70 -10.84
CA ALA A 21 9.32 -21.31 -10.63
C ALA A 21 10.48 -20.55 -11.31
N ASN A 22 10.18 -19.70 -12.30
CA ASN A 22 11.14 -18.84 -12.98
C ASN A 22 11.26 -17.47 -12.32
N LEU A 23 10.52 -17.24 -11.24
CA LEU A 23 10.37 -15.94 -10.57
C LEU A 23 9.60 -14.92 -11.41
N ASP A 24 8.84 -15.35 -12.40
CA ASP A 24 7.91 -14.50 -13.13
C ASP A 24 6.57 -14.37 -12.39
N ILE A 25 5.81 -13.32 -12.66
CA ILE A 25 4.51 -13.11 -12.02
C ILE A 25 3.55 -14.25 -12.39
N HIS A 26 3.02 -14.94 -11.38
CA HIS A 26 2.04 -16.00 -11.58
C HIS A 26 0.63 -15.40 -11.72
N HIS A 27 0.27 -14.90 -12.91
CA HIS A 27 -0.96 -14.14 -13.16
C HIS A 27 -2.25 -14.84 -12.70
N ALA A 28 -2.35 -16.16 -12.83
CA ALA A 28 -3.54 -16.87 -12.38
C ALA A 28 -3.70 -16.86 -10.85
N LYS A 29 -2.60 -17.05 -10.09
CA LYS A 29 -2.61 -16.96 -8.63
C LYS A 29 -2.88 -15.53 -8.16
N LEU A 30 -2.29 -14.54 -8.85
CA LEU A 30 -2.52 -13.13 -8.59
C LEU A 30 -4.01 -12.78 -8.72
N TYR A 31 -4.63 -13.19 -9.83
CA TYR A 31 -6.06 -13.00 -10.06
C TYR A 31 -6.90 -13.65 -8.95
N THR A 32 -6.62 -14.92 -8.60
CA THR A 32 -7.37 -15.65 -7.56
C THR A 32 -7.23 -14.96 -6.20
N HIS A 33 -6.05 -14.46 -5.87
CA HIS A 33 -5.81 -13.73 -4.63
C HIS A 33 -6.65 -12.45 -4.58
N ILE A 34 -6.65 -11.65 -5.65
CA ILE A 34 -7.47 -10.44 -5.76
C ILE A 34 -8.95 -10.77 -5.58
N GLN A 35 -9.46 -11.81 -6.23
CA GLN A 35 -10.86 -12.23 -6.05
C GLN A 35 -11.16 -12.62 -4.60
N THR A 36 -10.24 -13.32 -3.95
CA THR A 36 -10.40 -13.70 -2.53
C THR A 36 -10.48 -12.46 -1.63
N LEU A 37 -9.64 -11.46 -1.88
CA LEU A 37 -9.64 -10.21 -1.14
C LEU A 37 -10.90 -9.38 -1.42
N ALA A 38 -11.35 -9.31 -2.67
CA ALA A 38 -12.56 -8.59 -3.08
C ALA A 38 -13.80 -9.13 -2.35
N VAL A 39 -13.95 -10.46 -2.24
CA VAL A 39 -15.04 -11.10 -1.46
C VAL A 39 -14.99 -10.72 0.02
N LYS A 40 -13.81 -10.39 0.56
CA LYS A 40 -13.67 -9.92 1.94
C LYS A 40 -14.05 -8.45 2.13
N GLY A 41 -14.24 -7.70 1.05
CA GLY A 41 -14.74 -6.31 1.08
C GLY A 41 -13.63 -5.24 1.08
N ILE A 42 -12.47 -5.53 0.52
CA ILE A 42 -11.47 -4.48 0.24
C ILE A 42 -12.03 -3.48 -0.78
N ALA A 43 -11.55 -2.24 -0.72
CA ALA A 43 -11.95 -1.19 -1.67
C ALA A 43 -11.18 -1.26 -2.99
N GLY A 44 -9.93 -1.72 -2.95
CA GLY A 44 -9.09 -1.84 -4.14
C GLY A 44 -7.71 -2.42 -3.82
N ILE A 45 -6.87 -2.46 -4.84
CA ILE A 45 -5.52 -3.00 -4.78
C ILE A 45 -4.49 -1.96 -5.22
N VAL A 46 -3.34 -1.96 -4.55
CA VAL A 46 -2.14 -1.24 -4.99
C VAL A 46 -1.19 -2.26 -5.60
N LEU A 47 -0.83 -2.07 -6.86
CA LEU A 47 0.12 -2.92 -7.57
C LEU A 47 1.52 -2.31 -7.52
N PHE A 48 2.52 -3.16 -7.34
CA PHE A 48 3.95 -2.80 -7.37
C PHE A 48 4.40 -1.84 -6.27
N GLY A 49 3.66 -1.81 -5.15
CA GLY A 49 4.13 -1.16 -3.93
C GLY A 49 5.27 -1.95 -3.26
N PRO A 50 5.78 -1.48 -2.12
CA PRO A 50 6.87 -2.16 -1.40
C PRO A 50 6.57 -3.62 -1.07
N SER A 51 5.32 -3.95 -0.67
CA SER A 51 4.92 -5.33 -0.38
C SER A 51 4.85 -6.20 -1.65
N GLY A 52 4.52 -5.58 -2.77
CA GLY A 52 4.46 -6.24 -4.08
C GLY A 52 5.81 -6.41 -4.75
N GLU A 53 6.92 -6.21 -4.04
CA GLU A 53 8.28 -6.32 -4.60
C GLU A 53 8.47 -5.42 -5.84
N GLY A 54 7.81 -4.23 -5.86
CA GLY A 54 7.74 -3.39 -7.04
C GLY A 54 9.10 -3.13 -7.69
N ASP A 55 10.11 -2.82 -6.89
CA ASP A 55 11.47 -2.50 -7.37
C ASP A 55 12.19 -3.68 -8.05
N ALA A 56 11.66 -4.90 -7.90
CA ALA A 56 12.19 -6.09 -8.55
C ALA A 56 11.56 -6.38 -9.92
N PHE A 57 10.61 -5.54 -10.37
CA PHE A 57 9.93 -5.71 -11.67
C PHE A 57 10.24 -4.56 -12.61
N SER A 58 10.57 -4.89 -13.85
CA SER A 58 10.75 -3.92 -14.93
C SER A 58 9.44 -3.20 -15.29
N CYS A 59 9.55 -2.08 -15.98
CA CYS A 59 8.38 -1.35 -16.47
C CYS A 59 7.48 -2.23 -17.36
N ASP A 60 8.07 -3.06 -18.25
CA ASP A 60 7.32 -3.92 -19.17
C ASP A 60 6.61 -5.06 -18.44
N GLU A 61 7.22 -5.68 -17.42
CA GLU A 61 6.55 -6.68 -16.58
C GLU A 61 5.35 -6.08 -15.82
N ARG A 62 5.49 -4.86 -15.30
CA ARG A 62 4.39 -4.17 -14.60
C ARG A 62 3.25 -3.86 -15.58
N ILE A 63 3.54 -3.38 -16.77
CA ILE A 63 2.55 -3.10 -17.83
C ILE A 63 1.83 -4.39 -18.25
N ASP A 64 2.57 -5.48 -18.45
CA ASP A 64 1.97 -6.77 -18.83
C ASP A 64 1.06 -7.29 -17.71
N ALA A 65 1.47 -7.23 -16.45
CA ALA A 65 0.63 -7.66 -15.34
C ALA A 65 -0.68 -6.86 -15.23
N ILE A 66 -0.65 -5.54 -15.44
CA ILE A 66 -1.86 -4.72 -15.49
C ILE A 66 -2.79 -5.19 -16.60
N ARG A 67 -2.26 -5.38 -17.81
CA ARG A 67 -3.02 -5.88 -18.97
C ARG A 67 -3.66 -7.23 -18.66
N GLN A 68 -2.90 -8.18 -18.15
CA GLN A 68 -3.38 -9.53 -17.79
C GLN A 68 -4.51 -9.51 -16.76
N LEU A 69 -4.47 -8.59 -15.80
CA LEU A 69 -5.54 -8.44 -14.81
C LEU A 69 -6.80 -7.83 -15.43
N LEU A 70 -6.66 -6.81 -16.27
CA LEU A 70 -7.79 -6.19 -16.98
C LEU A 70 -8.47 -7.19 -17.93
N ASP A 71 -7.69 -7.96 -18.69
CA ASP A 71 -8.18 -9.01 -19.60
C ASP A 71 -8.96 -10.11 -18.86
N ARG A 72 -8.64 -10.33 -17.57
CA ARG A 72 -9.36 -11.27 -16.69
C ARG A 72 -10.58 -10.63 -15.98
N GLY A 73 -10.85 -9.37 -16.24
CA GLY A 73 -12.03 -8.66 -15.74
C GLY A 73 -11.85 -7.96 -14.39
N ILE A 74 -10.62 -7.78 -13.89
CA ILE A 74 -10.39 -6.85 -12.77
C ILE A 74 -10.61 -5.43 -13.30
N SER A 75 -11.40 -4.64 -12.59
CA SER A 75 -11.73 -3.29 -13.03
C SER A 75 -10.54 -2.33 -12.82
N ALA A 76 -10.26 -1.50 -13.82
CA ALA A 76 -9.22 -0.47 -13.73
C ALA A 76 -9.44 0.53 -12.58
N LYS A 77 -10.70 0.79 -12.21
CA LYS A 77 -11.05 1.68 -11.07
C LYS A 77 -10.67 1.10 -9.72
N ASP A 78 -10.52 -0.21 -9.62
CA ASP A 78 -10.16 -0.92 -8.39
C ASP A 78 -8.63 -1.10 -8.27
N MET A 79 -7.84 -0.46 -9.17
CA MET A 79 -6.39 -0.51 -9.21
C MET A 79 -5.76 0.87 -8.94
N ALA A 80 -4.78 0.90 -8.06
CA ALA A 80 -3.81 1.98 -7.94
C ALA A 80 -2.42 1.43 -8.28
N ILE A 81 -1.66 2.16 -9.08
CA ILE A 81 -0.35 1.71 -9.55
C ILE A 81 0.76 2.50 -8.88
N HIS A 82 1.67 1.80 -8.22
CA HIS A 82 2.87 2.43 -7.66
C HIS A 82 3.91 2.64 -8.77
N ALA A 83 3.99 3.89 -9.24
CA ALA A 83 4.87 4.30 -10.34
C ALA A 83 6.22 4.81 -9.83
N ALA A 84 6.88 3.99 -9.00
CA ALA A 84 8.19 4.26 -8.46
C ALA A 84 9.26 3.60 -9.33
N PHE A 85 10.09 4.43 -9.96
CA PHE A 85 11.27 4.01 -10.71
C PHE A 85 12.44 4.94 -10.43
N PRO A 86 13.70 4.45 -10.57
CA PRO A 86 14.86 5.32 -10.52
C PRO A 86 14.87 6.38 -11.62
N THR A 87 14.19 6.12 -12.75
CA THR A 87 14.14 7.02 -13.89
C THR A 87 12.76 7.65 -14.05
N LEU A 88 12.75 8.95 -14.25
CA LEU A 88 11.53 9.72 -14.54
C LEU A 88 10.78 9.18 -15.78
N ARG A 89 11.55 8.75 -16.79
CA ARG A 89 10.99 8.25 -18.04
C ARG A 89 10.23 6.95 -17.89
N ASP A 90 10.71 6.03 -17.04
CA ASP A 90 10.01 4.77 -16.78
C ASP A 90 8.73 5.00 -15.96
N SER A 91 8.76 5.95 -15.01
CA SER A 91 7.56 6.36 -14.29
C SER A 91 6.50 6.91 -15.24
N LEU A 92 6.87 7.83 -16.15
CA LEU A 92 5.96 8.35 -17.18
C LEU A 92 5.44 7.26 -18.10
N LYS A 93 6.32 6.39 -18.63
CA LYS A 93 5.94 5.28 -19.50
C LYS A 93 4.89 4.37 -18.85
N LEU A 94 5.10 4.00 -17.57
CA LEU A 94 4.14 3.17 -16.84
C LEU A 94 2.80 3.88 -16.69
N ILE A 95 2.80 5.15 -16.25
CA ILE A 95 1.59 5.95 -16.06
C ILE A 95 0.81 6.06 -17.38
N GLU A 96 1.46 6.49 -18.46
CA GLU A 96 0.82 6.69 -19.77
C GLU A 96 0.21 5.39 -20.31
N GLN A 97 0.95 4.28 -20.22
CA GLN A 97 0.45 3.00 -20.73
C GLN A 97 -0.67 2.41 -19.86
N ALA A 98 -0.57 2.49 -18.54
CA ALA A 98 -1.64 2.05 -17.65
C ALA A 98 -2.89 2.94 -17.78
N HIS A 99 -2.70 4.25 -17.95
CA HIS A 99 -3.81 5.18 -18.21
C HIS A 99 -4.52 4.89 -19.52
N ALA A 100 -3.78 4.59 -20.59
CA ALA A 100 -4.36 4.15 -21.88
C ALA A 100 -5.20 2.86 -21.75
N MET A 101 -4.95 2.03 -20.75
CA MET A 101 -5.75 0.86 -20.38
C MET A 101 -6.91 1.18 -19.41
N GLY A 102 -7.10 2.44 -19.02
CA GLY A 102 -8.20 2.92 -18.18
C GLY A 102 -7.88 3.07 -16.70
N VAL A 103 -6.66 2.80 -16.25
CA VAL A 103 -6.24 3.06 -14.87
C VAL A 103 -6.11 4.57 -14.64
N LYS A 104 -6.61 5.06 -13.52
CA LYS A 104 -6.57 6.50 -13.21
C LYS A 104 -5.74 6.84 -11.98
N CYS A 105 -5.56 5.90 -11.06
CA CYS A 105 -4.90 6.15 -9.78
C CYS A 105 -3.43 5.73 -9.81
N PHE A 106 -2.54 6.66 -9.51
CA PHE A 106 -1.10 6.44 -9.50
C PHE A 106 -0.46 7.00 -8.23
N ILE A 107 0.42 6.21 -7.65
CA ILE A 107 1.24 6.59 -6.51
C ILE A 107 2.65 6.86 -7.04
N ILE A 108 3.10 8.10 -6.91
CA ILE A 108 4.39 8.55 -7.42
C ILE A 108 5.34 8.68 -6.25
N HIS A 109 6.46 8.02 -6.36
CA HIS A 109 7.56 8.11 -5.41
C HIS A 109 8.71 8.95 -6.01
N PRO A 110 9.41 9.77 -5.24
CA PRO A 110 10.63 10.39 -5.71
C PRO A 110 11.69 9.34 -6.03
N ALA A 111 12.66 9.71 -6.87
CA ALA A 111 13.78 8.82 -7.21
C ALA A 111 14.61 8.50 -5.96
N PHE A 112 14.30 7.38 -5.31
CA PHE A 112 14.83 6.95 -4.01
C PHE A 112 16.34 6.61 -4.02
N ASN A 113 16.95 6.49 -5.20
CA ASN A 113 18.39 6.20 -5.32
C ASN A 113 19.28 7.43 -5.23
N ASN A 114 18.71 8.65 -5.27
CA ASN A 114 19.49 9.87 -5.30
C ASN A 114 19.62 10.48 -3.90
N ARG A 115 20.72 10.17 -3.22
CA ARG A 115 21.01 10.66 -1.87
C ARG A 115 21.33 12.16 -1.82
N ASP A 116 21.73 12.74 -2.93
CA ASP A 116 22.06 14.17 -3.05
C ASP A 116 20.88 14.99 -3.57
N ALA A 117 19.66 14.44 -3.55
CA ALA A 117 18.46 15.18 -3.91
C ALA A 117 18.28 16.40 -2.99
N THR A 118 17.76 17.49 -3.55
CA THR A 118 17.47 18.73 -2.82
C THR A 118 15.98 19.06 -2.94
N ASP A 119 15.45 19.93 -2.07
CA ASP A 119 14.07 20.43 -2.19
C ASP A 119 13.77 20.92 -3.62
N ALA A 120 14.67 21.69 -4.21
CA ALA A 120 14.51 22.19 -5.58
C ALA A 120 14.48 21.07 -6.62
N GLY A 121 15.31 20.04 -6.44
CA GLY A 121 15.32 18.84 -7.30
C GLY A 121 14.02 18.04 -7.17
N MET A 122 13.49 17.91 -5.96
CA MET A 122 12.21 17.26 -5.70
C MET A 122 11.05 18.01 -6.36
N VAL A 123 11.00 19.34 -6.20
CA VAL A 123 10.00 20.17 -6.87
C VAL A 123 10.12 20.03 -8.39
N ALA A 124 11.32 20.05 -8.95
CA ALA A 124 11.53 19.90 -10.38
C ALA A 124 11.08 18.52 -10.90
N PHE A 125 11.37 17.45 -10.16
CA PHE A 125 10.96 16.08 -10.51
C PHE A 125 9.42 15.95 -10.61
N PHE A 126 8.72 16.33 -9.55
CA PHE A 126 7.25 16.23 -9.53
C PHE A 126 6.59 17.25 -10.48
N SER A 127 7.16 18.45 -10.63
CA SER A 127 6.65 19.43 -11.60
C SER A 127 6.77 18.93 -13.03
N HIS A 128 7.87 18.25 -13.37
CA HIS A 128 8.03 17.67 -14.70
C HIS A 128 6.97 16.58 -14.96
N LEU A 129 6.73 15.67 -14.01
CA LEU A 129 5.66 14.67 -14.11
C LEU A 129 4.29 15.34 -14.29
N ALA A 130 3.97 16.31 -13.44
CA ALA A 130 2.73 17.05 -13.49
C ALA A 130 2.50 17.74 -14.83
N GLN A 131 3.56 18.35 -15.42
CA GLN A 131 3.49 19.01 -16.71
C GLN A 131 3.25 18.04 -17.87
N GLN A 132 3.93 16.89 -17.88
CA GLN A 132 3.76 15.86 -18.92
C GLN A 132 2.36 15.23 -18.88
N LEU A 133 1.80 15.08 -17.68
CA LEU A 133 0.49 14.45 -17.46
C LEU A 133 -0.67 15.45 -17.41
N LYS A 134 -0.39 16.73 -17.69
CA LYS A 134 -1.39 17.80 -17.61
C LYS A 134 -2.56 17.57 -18.56
N GLY A 135 -3.78 17.73 -18.03
CA GLY A 135 -5.01 17.59 -18.81
C GLY A 135 -5.48 16.13 -18.98
N GLN A 136 -4.75 15.17 -18.43
CA GLN A 136 -5.23 13.78 -18.29
C GLN A 136 -6.09 13.65 -17.04
N ASP A 137 -7.11 12.78 -17.09
CA ASP A 137 -8.00 12.49 -15.96
C ASP A 137 -7.33 11.47 -15.03
N LEU A 138 -6.36 11.94 -14.24
CA LEU A 138 -5.52 11.14 -13.34
C LEU A 138 -5.66 11.59 -11.90
N LEU A 139 -5.54 10.62 -10.99
CA LEU A 139 -5.46 10.79 -9.54
C LEU A 139 -4.01 10.51 -9.12
N LEU A 140 -3.23 11.56 -8.89
CA LEU A 140 -1.81 11.45 -8.56
C LEU A 140 -1.62 11.62 -7.04
N TYR A 141 -1.09 10.59 -6.39
CA TYR A 141 -0.70 10.59 -4.99
C TYR A 141 0.81 10.68 -4.86
N LEU A 142 1.29 11.59 -4.03
CA LEU A 142 2.71 11.72 -3.73
C LEU A 142 3.05 10.85 -2.52
N ALA A 143 3.93 9.89 -2.68
CA ALA A 143 4.38 9.04 -1.58
C ALA A 143 5.68 9.56 -0.97
N SER A 144 5.78 9.48 0.35
CA SER A 144 6.96 9.82 1.14
C SER A 144 7.39 8.60 1.94
N ASP A 145 8.67 8.24 1.83
CA ASP A 145 9.30 7.20 2.63
C ASP A 145 10.65 7.68 3.17
N PRO A 146 10.65 8.35 4.33
CA PRO A 146 11.90 8.81 4.97
C PRO A 146 12.87 7.68 5.30
N CYS A 147 12.38 6.44 5.40
CA CYS A 147 13.19 5.27 5.71
C CYS A 147 13.96 4.75 4.50
N ALA A 148 13.57 5.11 3.28
CA ALA A 148 14.28 4.71 2.05
C ALA A 148 15.66 5.35 1.88
N GLY A 149 16.03 6.28 2.77
CA GLY A 149 17.36 6.91 2.81
C GLY A 149 17.61 7.94 1.72
N ALA A 150 16.60 8.33 0.96
CA ALA A 150 16.61 9.44 0.03
C ALA A 150 16.15 10.75 0.69
N HIS A 151 16.33 11.87 -0.02
CA HIS A 151 15.70 13.14 0.38
C HIS A 151 14.17 12.99 0.30
N ASP A 152 13.48 13.33 1.36
CA ASP A 152 12.04 13.09 1.48
C ASP A 152 11.19 14.33 1.14
N LEU A 153 9.89 14.08 0.94
CA LEU A 153 8.88 15.13 0.80
C LEU A 153 8.68 15.85 2.15
N ASN A 154 9.04 17.12 2.20
CA ASN A 154 8.77 17.96 3.35
C ASN A 154 7.69 19.00 3.04
N ASN A 155 7.18 19.68 4.07
CA ASN A 155 6.09 20.67 3.93
C ASN A 155 6.42 21.79 2.95
N ARG A 156 7.71 22.16 2.79
CA ARG A 156 8.14 23.20 1.84
C ARG A 156 7.98 22.72 0.41
N VAL A 157 8.45 21.51 0.11
CA VAL A 157 8.32 20.89 -1.22
C VAL A 157 6.86 20.75 -1.61
N ILE A 158 6.04 20.19 -0.70
CA ILE A 158 4.60 20.00 -0.94
C ILE A 158 3.92 21.35 -1.19
N SER A 159 4.19 22.37 -0.38
CA SER A 159 3.60 23.70 -0.54
C SER A 159 3.98 24.35 -1.89
N GLN A 160 5.23 24.17 -2.35
CA GLN A 160 5.67 24.66 -3.65
C GLN A 160 4.98 23.92 -4.81
N LEU A 161 4.84 22.61 -4.71
CA LEU A 161 4.13 21.81 -5.70
C LEU A 161 2.65 22.21 -5.81
N LEU A 162 1.97 22.41 -4.68
CA LEU A 162 0.59 22.87 -4.67
C LEU A 162 0.43 24.29 -5.22
N ALA A 163 1.41 25.18 -5.01
CA ALA A 163 1.38 26.52 -5.58
C ALA A 163 1.52 26.51 -7.11
N GLN A 164 2.23 25.54 -7.69
CA GLN A 164 2.49 25.44 -9.12
C GLN A 164 1.50 24.54 -9.86
N HIS A 165 0.97 23.50 -9.19
CA HIS A 165 0.21 22.39 -9.79
C HIS A 165 -0.99 21.96 -8.92
N ARG A 166 -1.75 22.94 -8.39
CA ARG A 166 -2.81 22.75 -7.38
C ARG A 166 -3.80 21.62 -7.70
N ASP A 167 -4.21 21.53 -8.96
CA ASP A 167 -5.31 20.64 -9.40
C ASP A 167 -4.80 19.31 -9.96
N GLN A 168 -3.53 18.96 -9.74
CA GLN A 168 -2.93 17.75 -10.33
C GLN A 168 -2.60 16.68 -9.30
N PHE A 169 -2.56 17.05 -8.01
CA PHE A 169 -2.27 16.09 -6.94
C PHE A 169 -3.51 15.89 -6.08
N GLU A 170 -3.89 14.62 -5.89
CA GLU A 170 -5.06 14.20 -5.12
C GLU A 170 -4.74 14.00 -3.64
N GLY A 171 -3.53 13.54 -3.32
CA GLY A 171 -3.20 13.25 -1.95
C GLY A 171 -1.74 12.96 -1.68
N LEU A 172 -1.48 12.72 -0.40
CA LEU A 172 -0.19 12.32 0.15
C LEU A 172 -0.30 10.94 0.79
N ILE A 173 0.71 10.11 0.59
CA ILE A 173 0.81 8.79 1.22
C ILE A 173 2.05 8.78 2.11
N ASP A 174 1.81 8.70 3.42
CA ASP A 174 2.85 8.65 4.43
C ASP A 174 3.30 7.21 4.69
N GLN A 175 4.56 6.92 4.36
CA GLN A 175 5.23 5.65 4.61
C GLN A 175 6.28 5.77 5.73
N SER A 176 6.27 6.85 6.49
CA SER A 176 7.29 7.14 7.52
C SER A 176 7.25 6.22 8.74
N HIS A 177 6.21 5.41 8.90
CA HIS A 177 5.94 4.64 10.11
C HIS A 177 5.90 5.49 11.40
N ASN A 178 5.56 6.78 11.28
CA ASN A 178 5.49 7.73 12.39
C ASN A 178 4.15 8.48 12.38
N ALA A 179 3.26 8.15 13.32
CA ALA A 179 1.95 8.79 13.42
C ALA A 179 2.01 10.31 13.59
N SER A 180 3.05 10.84 14.24
CA SER A 180 3.22 12.29 14.40
C SER A 180 3.47 12.97 13.05
N HIS A 181 4.19 12.32 12.13
CA HIS A 181 4.44 12.85 10.79
C HIS A 181 3.13 12.91 9.99
N THR A 182 2.33 11.84 10.02
CA THR A 182 1.00 11.84 9.38
C THR A 182 0.11 12.96 9.93
N LEU A 183 0.09 13.15 11.26
CA LEU A 183 -0.68 14.21 11.91
C LEU A 183 -0.23 15.62 11.51
N ASP A 184 1.06 15.83 11.35
CA ASP A 184 1.60 17.12 10.91
C ASP A 184 1.17 17.43 9.45
N TRP A 185 1.14 16.43 8.60
CA TRP A 185 0.63 16.58 7.25
C TRP A 185 -0.89 16.82 7.21
N MET A 186 -1.67 16.12 8.04
CA MET A 186 -3.09 16.37 8.17
C MET A 186 -3.35 17.84 8.53
N ARG A 187 -2.70 18.36 9.56
CA ARG A 187 -2.84 19.76 9.98
C ARG A 187 -2.47 20.77 8.89
N ALA A 188 -1.46 20.43 8.07
CA ALA A 188 -0.94 21.33 7.05
C ALA A 188 -1.72 21.29 5.73
N PHE A 189 -2.30 20.14 5.36
CA PHE A 189 -2.75 19.90 3.99
C PHE A 189 -4.13 19.25 3.84
N GLU A 190 -4.81 18.77 4.91
CA GLU A 190 -6.10 18.04 4.80
C GLU A 190 -7.22 18.79 4.10
N GLU A 191 -7.18 20.13 4.10
CA GLU A 191 -8.15 20.94 3.33
C GLU A 191 -7.93 20.89 1.81
N LYS A 192 -6.79 20.37 1.36
CA LYS A 192 -6.35 20.42 -0.05
C LYS A 192 -6.05 19.05 -0.63
N LEU A 193 -5.62 18.12 0.20
CA LEU A 193 -5.13 16.80 -0.19
C LEU A 193 -5.69 15.73 0.74
N SER A 194 -5.98 14.57 0.18
CA SER A 194 -6.26 13.37 0.96
C SER A 194 -4.96 12.87 1.61
N ILE A 195 -4.96 12.66 2.92
CA ILE A 195 -3.79 12.14 3.64
C ILE A 195 -4.03 10.68 3.99
N LEU A 196 -3.17 9.81 3.48
CA LEU A 196 -3.23 8.37 3.69
C LEU A 196 -1.96 7.88 4.41
N THR A 197 -2.07 6.75 5.08
CA THR A 197 -0.92 6.06 5.68
C THR A 197 -0.85 4.62 5.19
N THR A 198 0.37 4.10 5.12
CA THR A 198 0.63 2.66 4.91
C THR A 198 0.94 1.93 6.22
N GLN A 199 0.78 2.60 7.35
CA GLN A 199 1.10 2.06 8.67
C GLN A 199 -0.05 1.22 9.20
N ASP A 200 0.05 -0.08 9.03
CA ASP A 200 -0.94 -1.03 9.53
C ASP A 200 -1.22 -0.86 11.04
N MET A 201 -0.18 -0.65 11.85
CA MET A 201 -0.31 -0.44 13.29
C MET A 201 -1.04 0.84 13.67
N ASN A 202 -0.86 1.89 12.89
CA ASN A 202 -1.50 3.17 13.16
C ASN A 202 -2.90 3.29 12.56
N ALA A 203 -3.36 2.29 11.81
CA ALA A 203 -4.67 2.32 11.14
C ALA A 203 -5.81 2.67 12.10
N LYS A 204 -5.78 2.14 13.34
CA LYS A 204 -6.79 2.47 14.34
C LYS A 204 -6.65 3.87 14.90
N VAL A 205 -5.43 4.34 15.12
CA VAL A 205 -5.18 5.72 15.56
C VAL A 205 -5.71 6.68 14.49
N MET A 206 -5.42 6.39 13.23
CA MET A 206 -5.91 7.19 12.10
C MET A 206 -7.43 7.13 11.97
N ALA A 207 -8.06 5.96 12.13
CA ALA A 207 -9.52 5.82 12.13
C ALA A 207 -10.18 6.65 13.25
N ASN A 208 -9.60 6.68 14.45
CA ASN A 208 -10.07 7.51 15.56
C ASN A 208 -9.96 9.02 15.28
N LEU A 209 -9.08 9.42 14.36
CA LEU A 209 -8.91 10.80 13.90
C LEU A 209 -9.76 11.11 12.65
N GLY A 210 -10.62 10.18 12.23
CA GLY A 210 -11.51 10.34 11.09
C GLY A 210 -10.90 9.94 9.75
N VAL A 211 -9.69 9.39 9.71
CA VAL A 211 -9.07 8.87 8.49
C VAL A 211 -9.49 7.40 8.32
N HIS A 212 -10.49 7.17 7.47
CA HIS A 212 -11.04 5.84 7.18
C HIS A 212 -10.51 5.27 5.85
N THR A 213 -9.33 5.67 5.46
CA THR A 213 -8.63 5.20 4.26
C THR A 213 -7.23 4.79 4.63
N GLY A 214 -6.78 3.66 4.10
CA GLY A 214 -5.43 3.18 4.30
C GLY A 214 -5.02 2.18 3.24
N ILE A 215 -3.71 2.09 3.03
CA ILE A 215 -3.07 1.08 2.21
C ILE A 215 -2.37 0.11 3.16
N SER A 216 -2.71 -1.18 3.08
CA SER A 216 -2.29 -2.18 4.05
C SER A 216 -1.56 -3.35 3.40
N SER A 217 -0.41 -3.69 3.92
CA SER A 217 0.30 -4.93 3.59
C SER A 217 -0.30 -6.15 4.32
N TYR A 218 -0.73 -5.95 5.58
CA TYR A 218 -1.31 -7.00 6.40
C TYR A 218 -2.65 -7.49 5.88
N ALA A 219 -3.36 -6.65 5.14
CA ALA A 219 -4.64 -7.01 4.53
C ALA A 219 -4.53 -8.15 3.49
N ASN A 220 -3.34 -8.48 2.98
CA ASN A 220 -3.15 -9.71 2.21
C ASN A 220 -3.47 -10.97 3.03
N VAL A 221 -3.20 -10.96 4.34
CA VAL A 221 -3.31 -12.12 5.24
C VAL A 221 -4.53 -12.01 6.16
N ILE A 222 -4.79 -10.82 6.70
CA ILE A 222 -5.85 -10.54 7.70
C ILE A 222 -6.82 -9.44 7.25
N PRO A 223 -7.40 -9.50 6.02
CA PRO A 223 -8.21 -8.42 5.46
C PRO A 223 -9.41 -8.04 6.35
N ALA A 224 -10.09 -9.01 6.93
CA ALA A 224 -11.27 -8.76 7.77
C ALA A 224 -10.92 -7.96 9.04
N LEU A 225 -9.78 -8.23 9.67
CA LEU A 225 -9.31 -7.46 10.82
C LEU A 225 -8.97 -6.03 10.40
N MET A 226 -8.26 -5.86 9.29
CA MET A 226 -7.88 -4.53 8.79
C MET A 226 -9.10 -3.69 8.41
N ILE A 227 -10.12 -4.28 7.77
CA ILE A 227 -11.38 -3.59 7.46
C ILE A 227 -12.04 -3.09 8.74
N ARG A 228 -12.21 -3.97 9.74
CA ARG A 228 -12.82 -3.56 11.02
C ARG A 228 -12.02 -2.46 11.71
N THR A 229 -10.68 -2.54 11.66
CA THR A 229 -9.80 -1.55 12.27
C THR A 229 -9.94 -0.17 11.61
N ILE A 230 -9.93 -0.10 10.28
CA ILE A 230 -10.04 1.17 9.53
C ILE A 230 -11.46 1.74 9.59
N MET A 231 -12.47 0.89 9.55
CA MET A 231 -13.88 1.32 9.55
C MET A 231 -14.46 1.50 10.96
N SER A 232 -13.67 1.27 12.03
CA SER A 232 -14.17 1.39 13.39
C SER A 232 -14.47 2.84 13.75
N ASN A 233 -15.74 3.21 13.75
CA ASN A 233 -16.23 4.37 14.49
C ASN A 233 -16.32 3.95 15.97
N GLN A 234 -15.56 4.52 16.86
CA GLN A 234 -15.54 4.48 18.35
C GLN A 234 -16.62 3.72 19.14
N ALA A 235 -17.33 2.79 18.54
CA ALA A 235 -18.26 1.91 19.23
C ALA A 235 -17.48 0.75 19.89
N SER A 236 -16.44 1.11 20.67
CA SER A 236 -15.79 0.15 21.55
C SER A 236 -16.84 -0.39 22.52
N LYS A 237 -17.00 -1.71 22.53
CA LYS A 237 -17.80 -2.38 23.56
C LYS A 237 -17.19 -1.99 24.91
N ARG A 238 -17.95 -1.26 25.72
CA ARG A 238 -17.52 -0.93 27.09
C ARG A 238 -17.52 -2.23 27.90
N SER A 239 -16.46 -2.46 28.66
CA SER A 239 -16.43 -3.54 29.66
C SER A 239 -17.43 -3.25 30.78
N VAL A 240 -17.71 -4.23 31.62
CA VAL A 240 -18.54 -4.07 32.81
C VAL A 240 -17.95 -3.01 33.78
N THR A 241 -16.65 -2.75 33.70
CA THR A 241 -15.93 -1.70 34.45
C THR A 241 -15.97 -0.34 33.76
N GLY A 242 -16.61 -0.21 32.58
CA GLY A 242 -16.70 1.04 31.84
C GLY A 242 -15.50 1.35 30.93
N GLU A 243 -14.45 0.54 30.96
CA GLU A 243 -13.31 0.65 30.03
C GLU A 243 -13.63 0.00 28.70
N ALA A 244 -13.25 0.67 27.61
CA ALA A 244 -13.43 0.14 26.28
C ALA A 244 -12.39 -0.97 25.99
N ILE A 245 -12.87 -2.18 25.70
CA ILE A 245 -11.99 -3.29 25.27
C ILE A 245 -11.76 -3.18 23.79
N ASP A 246 -10.51 -2.89 23.41
CA ASP A 246 -10.07 -2.84 22.03
C ASP A 246 -9.52 -4.20 21.55
N VAL A 247 -10.44 -5.10 21.25
CA VAL A 247 -10.07 -6.46 20.80
C VAL A 247 -9.36 -6.43 19.45
N ASP A 248 -9.84 -5.63 18.49
CA ASP A 248 -9.22 -5.56 17.17
C ASP A 248 -7.83 -4.91 17.22
N GLY A 249 -7.62 -3.89 18.06
CA GLY A 249 -6.30 -3.31 18.29
C GLY A 249 -5.32 -4.28 18.95
N GLN A 250 -5.79 -5.10 19.91
CA GLN A 250 -4.96 -6.13 20.53
C GLN A 250 -4.57 -7.22 19.54
N LEU A 251 -5.50 -7.65 18.68
CA LEU A 251 -5.23 -8.62 17.61
C LEU A 251 -4.24 -8.04 16.58
N LEU A 252 -4.43 -6.79 16.17
CA LEU A 252 -3.51 -6.13 15.24
C LEU A 252 -2.10 -6.03 15.84
N MET A 253 -1.98 -5.64 17.10
CA MET A 253 -0.70 -5.59 17.81
C MET A 253 -0.04 -6.98 17.88
N ALA A 254 -0.80 -8.02 18.16
CA ALA A 254 -0.27 -9.40 18.20
C ALA A 254 0.22 -9.84 16.80
N PHE A 255 -0.49 -9.48 15.74
CA PHE A 255 -0.05 -9.77 14.37
C PHE A 255 1.22 -9.00 14.00
N ASP A 256 1.27 -7.71 14.31
CA ASP A 256 2.42 -6.87 14.06
C ASP A 256 3.68 -7.39 14.77
N GLN A 257 3.58 -7.76 16.04
CA GLN A 257 4.69 -8.34 16.81
C GLN A 257 5.25 -9.62 16.19
N MET A 258 4.41 -10.42 15.48
CA MET A 258 4.92 -11.57 14.73
C MET A 258 5.77 -11.16 13.55
N ILE A 259 5.39 -10.06 12.85
CA ILE A 259 6.03 -9.65 11.60
C ILE A 259 7.25 -8.77 11.85
N MET A 260 7.21 -7.86 12.82
CA MET A 260 8.25 -6.83 13.07
C MET A 260 9.67 -7.40 13.25
N SER A 261 9.81 -8.64 13.69
CA SER A 261 11.13 -9.23 13.99
C SER A 261 11.82 -9.85 12.76
N MET A 262 11.22 -9.75 11.57
CA MET A 262 11.68 -10.40 10.36
C MET A 262 11.36 -9.57 9.10
N PRO A 263 11.96 -9.88 7.93
CA PRO A 263 11.59 -9.24 6.67
C PRO A 263 10.10 -9.46 6.37
N ALA A 264 9.34 -8.36 6.24
CA ALA A 264 7.88 -8.41 6.16
C ALA A 264 7.36 -9.17 4.93
N VAL A 265 7.91 -8.89 3.73
CA VAL A 265 7.44 -9.53 2.49
C VAL A 265 7.60 -11.06 2.53
N PRO A 266 8.79 -11.63 2.83
CA PRO A 266 8.93 -13.08 2.99
C PRO A 266 8.02 -13.67 4.08
N ALA A 267 7.81 -12.95 5.20
CA ALA A 267 6.95 -13.41 6.28
C ALA A 267 5.48 -13.49 5.84
N LEU A 268 4.96 -12.43 5.23
CA LEU A 268 3.57 -12.38 4.76
C LEU A 268 3.33 -13.40 3.65
N LYS A 269 4.26 -13.58 2.71
CA LYS A 269 4.16 -14.60 1.65
C LYS A 269 4.19 -16.01 2.23
N TYR A 270 4.99 -16.26 3.26
CA TYR A 270 4.97 -17.53 3.97
C TYR A 270 3.61 -17.79 4.62
N LEU A 271 3.01 -16.79 5.28
CA LEU A 271 1.66 -16.93 5.86
C LEU A 271 0.60 -17.21 4.78
N LEU A 272 0.69 -16.56 3.61
CA LEU A 272 -0.20 -16.89 2.49
C LEU A 272 0.00 -18.32 1.98
N SER A 273 1.26 -18.81 1.95
CA SER A 273 1.53 -20.19 1.54
C SER A 273 0.83 -21.21 2.45
N ILE A 274 0.71 -20.90 3.75
CA ILE A 274 0.00 -21.71 4.72
C ILE A 274 -1.52 -21.60 4.52
N GLN A 275 -2.03 -20.38 4.40
CA GLN A 275 -3.48 -20.14 4.23
C GLN A 275 -4.03 -20.77 2.97
N TYR A 276 -3.31 -20.67 1.85
CA TYR A 276 -3.71 -21.25 0.57
C TYR A 276 -3.30 -22.70 0.40
N ARG A 277 -2.51 -23.26 1.34
CA ARG A 277 -1.90 -24.62 1.22
C ARG A 277 -1.12 -24.75 -0.10
N ASP A 278 -0.43 -23.71 -0.48
CA ASP A 278 0.31 -23.58 -1.73
C ASP A 278 1.72 -23.03 -1.47
N PRO A 279 2.74 -23.90 -1.47
CA PRO A 279 4.12 -23.52 -1.15
C PRO A 279 4.72 -22.52 -2.15
N ASP A 280 4.16 -22.38 -3.35
CA ASP A 280 4.66 -21.44 -4.34
C ASP A 280 4.52 -19.97 -3.90
N TRP A 281 3.57 -19.69 -2.99
CA TRP A 281 3.45 -18.35 -2.40
C TRP A 281 4.69 -17.91 -1.62
N ASN A 282 5.54 -18.85 -1.18
CA ASN A 282 6.75 -18.51 -0.41
C ASN A 282 7.93 -18.05 -1.30
N ARG A 283 7.75 -17.86 -2.61
CA ARG A 283 8.81 -17.36 -3.50
C ARG A 283 8.93 -15.85 -3.40
N VAL A 284 10.16 -15.35 -3.39
CA VAL A 284 10.50 -13.92 -3.47
C VAL A 284 11.56 -13.69 -4.52
N ARG A 285 11.60 -12.47 -5.10
CA ARG A 285 12.70 -12.10 -6.01
C ARG A 285 13.94 -11.66 -5.24
N PRO A 286 15.14 -12.03 -5.67
CA PRO A 286 16.37 -11.41 -5.18
C PRO A 286 16.34 -9.87 -5.40
N PRO A 287 16.90 -9.07 -4.48
CA PRO A 287 17.76 -9.48 -3.36
C PRO A 287 17.04 -10.01 -2.11
N LEU A 288 15.71 -10.07 -2.09
CA LEU A 288 15.00 -10.71 -0.98
C LEU A 288 15.35 -12.19 -0.90
N SER A 289 15.34 -12.72 0.30
CA SER A 289 15.59 -14.14 0.58
C SER A 289 14.47 -14.73 1.41
N LEU A 290 14.30 -16.04 1.29
CA LEU A 290 13.35 -16.77 2.14
C LEU A 290 13.77 -16.69 3.60
N LEU A 291 12.80 -16.79 4.50
CA LEU A 291 13.08 -16.98 5.92
C LEU A 291 13.77 -18.33 6.14
N ASN A 292 14.61 -18.41 7.14
CA ASN A 292 15.22 -19.69 7.53
C ASN A 292 14.20 -20.61 8.24
N SER A 293 14.52 -21.91 8.33
CA SER A 293 13.60 -22.93 8.87
C SER A 293 13.16 -22.63 10.31
N SER A 294 14.07 -22.15 11.16
CA SER A 294 13.73 -21.84 12.57
C SER A 294 12.75 -20.66 12.67
N THR A 295 12.87 -19.67 11.78
CA THR A 295 11.95 -18.55 11.69
C THR A 295 10.58 -18.99 11.14
N HIS A 296 10.56 -19.88 10.14
CA HIS A 296 9.34 -20.50 9.63
C HIS A 296 8.57 -21.22 10.75
N ASP A 297 9.25 -22.08 11.53
CA ASP A 297 8.61 -22.85 12.62
C ASP A 297 8.04 -21.93 13.71
N LYS A 298 8.77 -20.86 14.05
CA LYS A 298 8.29 -19.87 15.01
C LYS A 298 7.06 -19.14 14.47
N LEU A 299 7.15 -18.61 13.25
CA LEU A 299 6.07 -17.85 12.63
C LEU A 299 4.80 -18.70 12.47
N LEU A 300 4.93 -19.97 12.09
CA LEU A 300 3.81 -20.91 12.01
C LEU A 300 3.11 -21.10 13.35
N LYS A 301 3.88 -21.33 14.42
CA LYS A 301 3.34 -21.51 15.77
C LYS A 301 2.62 -20.26 16.27
N ASP A 302 3.21 -19.10 16.05
CA ASP A 302 2.65 -17.82 16.48
C ASP A 302 1.39 -17.50 15.68
N PHE A 303 1.38 -17.77 14.37
CA PHE A 303 0.19 -17.60 13.54
C PHE A 303 -0.96 -18.55 13.90
N GLN A 304 -0.67 -19.80 14.29
CA GLN A 304 -1.69 -20.74 14.79
C GLN A 304 -2.33 -20.21 16.08
N LYS A 305 -1.53 -19.67 17.02
CA LYS A 305 -2.05 -19.05 18.25
C LYS A 305 -2.91 -17.81 17.92
N PHE A 306 -2.42 -16.96 17.01
CA PHE A 306 -3.15 -15.79 16.54
C PHE A 306 -4.52 -16.18 15.99
N ASN A 307 -4.60 -17.17 15.09
CA ASN A 307 -5.86 -17.64 14.52
C ASN A 307 -6.81 -18.22 15.58
N ALA A 308 -6.29 -18.89 16.60
CA ALA A 308 -7.10 -19.38 17.72
C ALA A 308 -7.68 -18.24 18.56
N SER A 309 -6.96 -17.13 18.71
CA SER A 309 -7.40 -15.94 19.45
C SER A 309 -8.33 -15.04 18.62
N ALA A 310 -8.22 -15.08 17.30
CA ALA A 310 -9.04 -14.31 16.38
C ALA A 310 -10.34 -15.01 15.97
N ALA A 311 -10.51 -16.29 16.36
CA ALA A 311 -11.76 -17.02 16.14
C ALA A 311 -12.90 -16.39 16.95
N PRO A 312 -14.12 -16.24 16.39
CA PRO A 312 -15.26 -15.61 17.04
C PRO A 312 -15.77 -16.39 18.27
#